data_009fce9ca510e723ff3e3ed9d0532341
#
_entry.id   009fce9ca510e723ff3e3ed9d0532341
#
_cell.length_a   1.000
_cell.length_b   1.000
_cell.length_c   1.000
_cell.angle_alpha   90.00
_cell.angle_beta   90.00
_cell.angle_gamma   90.00
#
_symmetry.space_group_name_H-M   'P 1'
#
loop_
_entity.id
_entity.type
_entity.pdbx_description
1 polymer ?
#
loop_
_entity_poly.entity_id
_entity_poly.type
_entity_poly.pdbx_seq_one_letter_code
_entity_poly.pdbx_strand_id
1 'polypeptide(L)' 'MVAVTPATPPVTDDTGLFLDARGGARALRVRWHQDQDVVVLSMWRGEECVSTFRLAVEEVPELIAALRSGLDRAYDGTRR' A
#
# COMPACT_ATOMS: atom_id res chain seq x y z
N MET A 1 25.85 6.37 -7.58
CA MET A 1 25.52 6.13 -7.40
C MET A 1 25.08 5.82 -6.99
N VAL A 2 24.70 5.88 -6.96
CA VAL A 2 24.18 5.48 -6.57
C VAL A 2 23.69 4.96 -6.29
N ALA A 3 23.47 4.88 -6.33
CA ALA A 3 22.94 4.26 -6.14
C ALA A 3 22.58 3.68 -5.60
N VAL A 4 22.54 3.61 -5.61
CA VAL A 4 22.19 2.95 -5.17
C VAL A 4 21.65 2.42 -4.73
N THR A 5 21.53 2.47 -4.85
CA THR A 5 21.01 1.87 -4.56
C THR A 5 20.65 1.14 -4.39
N PRO A 6 20.64 0.89 -4.42
CA PRO A 6 20.15 0.05 -4.30
C PRO A 6 19.87 -0.64 -3.88
N ALA A 7 20.03 -0.70 -3.90
CA ALA A 7 19.78 -1.43 -3.65
C ALA A 7 19.15 -1.90 -2.98
N THR A 8 19.03 -1.81 -2.88
CA THR A 8 18.38 -2.19 -2.24
C THR A 8 17.67 -2.85 -1.89
N PRO A 9 17.81 -2.75 -1.48
CA PRO A 9 16.90 -3.72 -1.08
C PRO A 9 15.67 -3.64 -1.88
N PRO A 10 15.81 -4.11 -2.91
CA PRO A 10 14.78 -4.14 -3.86
C PRO A 10 13.52 -4.68 -3.31
N VAL A 11 13.66 -5.56 -2.43
CA VAL A 11 12.49 -6.15 -1.86
C VAL A 11 11.66 -5.16 -1.14
N THR A 12 12.32 -4.28 -0.46
CA THR A 12 11.60 -3.29 0.30
C THR A 12 10.88 -2.31 -0.60
N ASP A 13 11.37 -2.16 -1.80
CA ASP A 13 10.72 -1.26 -2.74
C ASP A 13 9.35 -1.75 -3.16
N ASP A 14 9.15 -3.04 -3.09
CA ASP A 14 7.90 -3.63 -3.52
C ASP A 14 6.92 -3.82 -2.39
N THR A 15 7.25 -3.33 -1.22
CA THR A 15 6.43 -3.58 -0.05
C THR A 15 6.17 -2.30 0.71
N GLY A 16 4.90 -2.04 0.99
CA GLY A 16 4.52 -0.94 1.85
C GLY A 16 3.80 -1.48 3.05
N LEU A 17 3.98 -0.84 4.19
CA LEU A 17 3.31 -1.25 5.40
C LEU A 17 2.64 -0.05 6.02
N PHE A 18 1.34 -0.17 6.29
CA PHE A 18 0.56 0.92 6.84
C PHE A 18 -0.18 0.44 8.06
N LEU A 19 -0.08 1.21 9.14
CA LEU A 19 -0.72 0.82 10.38
C LEU A 19 -2.16 1.29 10.42
N ASP A 20 -3.01 0.45 11.01
CA ASP A 20 -4.41 0.79 11.15
C ASP A 20 -4.55 1.97 12.12
N ALA A 21 -5.40 2.91 11.75
CA ALA A 21 -5.61 4.10 12.56
C ALA A 21 -6.14 3.76 13.95
N ARG A 22 -6.82 2.64 14.09
CA ARG A 22 -7.36 2.23 15.39
C ARG A 22 -6.29 1.57 16.26
N GLY A 23 -5.14 1.21 15.69
CA GLY A 23 -4.13 0.48 16.43
C GLY A 23 -4.47 -0.99 16.53
N GLY A 24 -4.12 -1.60 17.67
CA GLY A 24 -4.45 -3.00 17.88
C GLY A 24 -3.61 -3.96 17.06
N ALA A 25 -2.40 -3.57 16.76
CA ALA A 25 -1.49 -4.42 15.99
C ALA A 25 -2.02 -4.77 14.61
N ARG A 26 -2.92 -3.95 14.09
CA ARG A 26 -3.46 -4.17 12.74
C ARG A 26 -2.65 -3.40 11.73
N ALA A 27 -2.42 -4.02 10.58
CA ALA A 27 -1.62 -3.40 9.54
C ALA A 27 -2.06 -3.86 8.17
N LEU A 28 -1.84 -3.00 7.18
CA LEU A 28 -2.06 -3.33 5.78
C LEU A 28 -0.69 -3.43 5.12
N ARG A 29 -0.46 -4.53 4.45
CA ARG A 29 0.77 -4.70 3.70
C ARG A 29 0.46 -4.68 2.21
N VAL A 30 1.22 -3.90 1.47
CA VAL A 30 1.09 -3.82 0.02
C VAL A 30 2.32 -4.47 -0.59
N ARG A 31 2.12 -5.46 -1.42
CA ARG A 31 3.23 -6.18 -2.00
C ARG A 31 3.01 -6.40 -3.48
N TRP A 32 3.97 -6.00 -4.28
CA TRP A 32 3.89 -6.15 -5.72
C TRP A 32 4.36 -7.51 -6.14
N HIS A 33 3.61 -8.12 -7.04
CA HIS A 33 4.03 -9.36 -7.71
C HIS A 33 4.03 -9.07 -9.20
N GLN A 34 5.10 -8.45 -9.64
CA GLN A 34 5.16 -7.95 -11.00
C GLN A 34 5.13 -9.06 -12.04
N ASP A 35 5.66 -10.22 -11.69
CA ASP A 35 5.63 -11.35 -12.59
C ASP A 35 4.23 -11.88 -12.82
N GLN A 36 3.29 -11.52 -11.97
CA GLN A 36 1.90 -11.95 -12.09
C GLN A 36 0.96 -10.80 -12.38
N ASP A 37 1.50 -9.60 -12.55
CA ASP A 37 0.71 -8.41 -12.85
C ASP A 37 -0.36 -8.16 -11.80
N VAL A 38 0.03 -8.31 -10.54
CA VAL A 38 -0.92 -8.16 -9.46
C VAL A 38 -0.24 -7.54 -8.25
N VAL A 39 -1.01 -6.78 -7.48
CA VAL A 39 -0.59 -6.25 -6.21
C VAL A 39 -1.39 -6.98 -5.15
N VAL A 40 -0.71 -7.49 -4.14
CA VAL A 40 -1.39 -8.17 -3.05
C VAL A 40 -1.49 -7.22 -1.86
N LEU A 41 -2.71 -6.97 -1.45
CA LEU A 41 -2.99 -6.18 -0.27
C LEU A 41 -3.39 -7.14 0.83
N SER A 42 -2.60 -7.23 1.88
CA SER A 42 -2.89 -8.19 2.93
C SER A 42 -3.08 -7.47 4.24
N MET A 43 -4.05 -7.96 5.01
CA MET A 43 -4.34 -7.38 6.30
C MET A 43 -3.83 -8.29 7.38
N TRP A 44 -3.14 -7.69 8.35
CA TRP A 44 -2.45 -8.43 9.38
C TRP A 44 -2.91 -8.00 10.75
N ARG A 45 -2.89 -8.93 11.66
CA ARG A 45 -3.10 -8.65 13.05
C ARG A 45 -1.96 -9.31 13.80
N GLY A 46 -1.03 -8.48 14.32
CA GLY A 46 0.18 -9.04 14.85
C GLY A 46 0.95 -9.76 13.76
N GLU A 47 1.22 -11.01 13.97
CA GLU A 47 1.97 -11.81 12.99
C GLU A 47 1.07 -12.68 12.13
N GLU A 48 -0.23 -12.48 12.23
CA GLU A 48 -1.16 -13.33 11.52
C GLU A 48 -1.81 -12.58 10.38
N CYS A 49 -1.75 -13.18 9.18
CA CYS A 49 -2.43 -12.62 8.02
C CYS A 49 -3.89 -13.05 8.06
N VAL A 50 -4.79 -12.08 8.18
CA VAL A 50 -6.19 -12.41 8.32
C VAL A 50 -6.96 -12.34 7.01
N SER A 51 -6.46 -11.64 6.02
CA SER A 51 -7.12 -11.66 4.71
C SER A 51 -6.19 -11.06 3.66
N THR A 52 -6.47 -11.39 2.41
CA THR A 52 -5.71 -10.86 1.29
C THR A 52 -6.67 -10.42 0.20
N PHE A 53 -6.20 -9.48 -0.59
CA PHE A 53 -6.92 -8.97 -1.74
C PHE A 53 -5.91 -8.81 -2.86
N ARG A 54 -6.23 -9.33 -4.03
CA ARG A 54 -5.36 -9.21 -5.19
C ARG A 54 -5.91 -8.15 -6.12
N LEU A 55 -5.14 -7.11 -6.29
CA LEU A 55 -5.55 -6.01 -7.15
C LEU A 55 -4.80 -6.12 -8.46
N ALA A 56 -5.55 -6.21 -9.56
CA ALA A 56 -4.91 -6.25 -10.87
C ALA A 56 -4.14 -4.97 -11.11
N VAL A 57 -3.01 -5.08 -11.78
CA VAL A 57 -2.18 -3.91 -12.05
C VAL A 57 -2.97 -2.84 -12.77
N GLU A 58 -3.87 -3.24 -13.66
CA GLU A 58 -4.69 -2.28 -14.40
C GLU A 58 -5.60 -1.46 -13.52
N GLU A 59 -5.89 -1.97 -12.32
CA GLU A 59 -6.78 -1.26 -11.41
C GLU A 59 -6.04 -0.33 -10.46
N VAL A 60 -4.73 -0.42 -10.43
CA VAL A 60 -3.95 0.39 -9.51
C VAL A 60 -4.17 1.89 -9.72
N PRO A 61 -4.19 2.39 -10.96
CA PRO A 61 -4.44 3.82 -11.14
C PRO A 61 -5.77 4.27 -10.56
N GLU A 62 -6.79 3.41 -10.62
CA GLU A 62 -8.08 3.76 -10.06
C GLU A 62 -8.03 3.86 -8.54
N LEU A 63 -7.28 2.97 -7.92
CA LEU A 63 -7.13 3.04 -6.47
C LEU A 63 -6.39 4.31 -6.07
N ILE A 64 -5.34 4.64 -6.81
CA ILE A 64 -4.59 5.86 -6.55
C ILE A 64 -5.51 7.07 -6.70
N ALA A 65 -6.31 7.09 -7.76
CA ALA A 65 -7.21 8.21 -8.00
C ALA A 65 -8.25 8.33 -6.89
N ALA A 66 -8.77 7.22 -6.43
CA ALA A 66 -9.77 7.24 -5.38
C ALA A 66 -9.19 7.81 -4.08
N LEU A 67 -7.97 7.40 -3.76
CA LEU A 67 -7.32 7.90 -2.55
C LEU A 67 -6.99 9.38 -2.67
N ARG A 68 -6.48 9.79 -3.81
CA ARG A 68 -6.13 11.17 -4.03
C ARG A 68 -7.36 12.06 -3.98
N SER A 69 -8.45 11.61 -4.58
CA SER A 69 -9.67 12.38 -4.59
C SER A 69 -10.20 12.62 -3.18
N GLY A 70 -10.14 11.58 -2.35
CA GLY A 70 -10.55 11.71 -0.96
C GLY A 70 -9.63 12.63 -0.19
N LEU A 71 -8.35 12.55 -0.47
CA LEU A 71 -7.37 13.40 0.19
C LEU A 71 -7.62 14.88 -0.14
N ASP A 72 -7.88 15.15 -1.40
CA ASP A 72 -8.16 16.53 -1.82
C ASP A 72 -9.37 17.09 -1.09
N ARG A 73 -10.43 16.31 -0.97
CA ARG A 73 -11.62 16.73 -0.26
C ARG A 73 -11.35 16.93 1.22
N ALA A 74 -10.53 16.08 1.79
CA ALA A 74 -10.21 16.18 3.21
C ALA A 74 -9.47 17.49 3.49
N TYR A 75 -8.53 17.83 2.64
CA TYR A 75 -7.79 19.07 2.82
C TYR A 75 -8.69 20.27 2.65
N ASP A 76 -9.56 20.25 1.64
CA ASP A 76 -10.48 21.36 1.44
C ASP A 76 -11.38 21.54 2.65
N GLY A 77 -11.87 20.46 3.19
CA GLY A 77 -12.70 20.52 4.38
C GLY A 77 -11.96 21.05 5.57
N THR A 78 -10.70 20.69 5.69
CA THR A 78 -9.90 21.10 6.82
C THR A 78 -9.62 22.59 6.81
N ARG A 79 -9.57 23.16 5.64
CA ARG A 79 -9.25 24.57 5.52
C ARG A 79 -10.38 25.47 5.93
N ARG A 80 -11.53 24.93 6.05
CA ARG A 80 -12.67 25.75 6.47
C ARG A 80 -12.82 25.69 7.96
#